data_e7ca2f1d9cd40f9fc7d2ebedd7f2446d
#
_entry.id   e7ca2f1d9cd40f9fc7d2ebedd7f2446d
#
_cell.length_a   1.000
_cell.length_b   1.000
_cell.length_c   1.000
_cell.angle_alpha   90.00
_cell.angle_beta   90.00
_cell.angle_gamma   90.00
#
_symmetry.space_group_name_H-M   'P 1'
#
loop_
_entity.id
_entity.type
_entity.pdbx_description
1 polymer ?
#
loop_
_entity_poly.entity_id
_entity_poly.type
_entity_poly.pdbx_seq_one_letter_code
_entity_poly.pdbx_strand_id
1 'polypeptide(L)'
;MRPLFLALVVFAAVVFCAATIFANRFYQSTQLRLGQMWFGRGESALAAGQPEPAIQDFRNALYYSHDDPGYRLRLAEALLAANRRSEAQSYLLTLWQDEPSNSTINLQLARLSVKQGRTRAALQYYHGAIYGLWPDGAAAARRQQTRLELIHYLLSRNDKIQADGELIALLPELPRDAAPHTEVGELFLQADDQDRGLQEFQEALRLDPKNSAALQGAGEAAFLRGRYGEAAQYLERAVRGGQHDPKAEELLATSRLVLEWDPYAKGLSSRQRAARIVQAFRRASQRLQQCAAMKDITLAPSPPAGGTAPNSAAPSPAAPQSRSGLIAKIFGKIEPGKSATPAPPASSQLDAEKVQQLQQQVAQLTRGVRTYRLERDPQLGDLAMGLVTQIESVTAQQCGSPQGADLALLLLAHQAEEQ
;
A
#
# COMPACT_ATOMS: atom_id res chain seq x y z
N MET A 1 29.31 45.50 76.87
CA MET A 1 30.00 44.41 76.12
C MET A 1 29.07 43.35 75.48
N ARG A 2 27.94 42.99 76.10
CA ARG A 2 27.00 42.00 75.57
C ARG A 2 26.40 42.32 74.20
N PRO A 3 25.94 43.55 73.87
CA PRO A 3 25.30 43.81 72.56
C PRO A 3 26.27 43.72 71.34
N LEU A 4 27.53 44.13 71.56
CA LEU A 4 28.55 44.12 70.52
C LEU A 4 28.95 42.68 70.15
N PHE A 5 29.05 41.82 71.17
CA PHE A 5 29.30 40.39 70.97
C PHE A 5 28.17 39.72 70.21
N LEU A 6 26.92 40.03 70.55
CA LEU A 6 25.74 39.48 69.87
C LEU A 6 25.66 39.95 68.43
N ALA A 7 25.94 41.22 68.14
CA ALA A 7 26.04 41.77 66.78
C ALA A 7 27.13 41.08 65.95
N LEU A 8 28.26 40.78 66.53
CA LEU A 8 29.39 40.09 65.87
C LEU A 8 29.05 38.63 65.58
N VAL A 9 28.35 37.92 66.47
CA VAL A 9 27.88 36.55 66.23
C VAL A 9 26.83 36.50 65.11
N VAL A 10 25.86 37.45 65.12
CA VAL A 10 24.85 37.54 64.02
C VAL A 10 25.53 37.86 62.71
N PHE A 11 26.48 38.78 62.66
CA PHE A 11 27.23 39.07 61.43
C PHE A 11 28.01 37.86 60.94
N ALA A 12 28.70 37.14 61.79
CA ALA A 12 29.42 35.92 61.42
C ALA A 12 28.47 34.82 60.88
N ALA A 13 27.30 34.67 61.50
CA ALA A 13 26.29 33.73 61.02
C ALA A 13 25.76 34.12 59.66
N VAL A 14 25.49 35.37 59.34
CA VAL A 14 25.04 35.88 58.05
C VAL A 14 26.13 35.67 56.99
N VAL A 15 27.39 35.96 57.31
CA VAL A 15 28.52 35.75 56.41
C VAL A 15 28.68 34.22 56.09
N PHE A 16 28.55 33.39 57.12
CA PHE A 16 28.60 31.92 56.91
C PHE A 16 27.46 31.41 56.03
N CYS A 17 26.21 31.90 56.31
CA CYS A 17 25.08 31.55 55.45
C CYS A 17 25.27 32.06 54.00
N ALA A 18 25.75 33.26 53.80
CA ALA A 18 26.04 33.80 52.49
C ALA A 18 27.13 32.98 51.73
N ALA A 19 28.20 32.58 52.44
CA ALA A 19 29.28 31.76 51.90
C ALA A 19 28.79 30.36 51.52
N THR A 20 27.95 29.74 52.34
CA THR A 20 27.37 28.39 52.01
C THR A 20 26.42 28.46 50.81
N ILE A 21 25.57 29.50 50.72
CA ILE A 21 24.71 29.73 49.56
C ILE A 21 25.55 29.92 48.27
N PHE A 22 26.59 30.76 48.38
CA PHE A 22 27.49 31.00 47.25
C PHE A 22 28.22 29.72 46.80
N ALA A 23 28.79 28.97 47.74
CA ALA A 23 29.48 27.71 47.48
C ALA A 23 28.52 26.67 46.81
N ASN A 24 27.29 26.57 47.33
CA ASN A 24 26.29 25.68 46.76
C ASN A 24 25.90 26.10 45.32
N ARG A 25 25.66 27.39 45.08
CA ARG A 25 25.38 27.87 43.72
C ARG A 25 26.53 27.64 42.75
N PHE A 26 27.77 27.90 43.22
CA PHE A 26 28.96 27.64 42.40
C PHE A 26 29.13 26.16 42.10
N TYR A 27 28.91 25.28 43.08
CA TYR A 27 28.94 23.85 42.90
C TYR A 27 27.88 23.40 41.89
N GLN A 28 26.64 23.81 42.08
CA GLN A 28 25.54 23.47 41.14
C GLN A 28 25.80 23.96 39.70
N SER A 29 26.28 25.19 39.53
CA SER A 29 26.62 25.72 38.21
C SER A 29 27.75 24.96 37.52
N THR A 30 28.70 24.45 38.31
CA THR A 30 29.80 23.64 37.79
C THR A 30 29.31 22.24 37.36
N GLN A 31 28.42 21.62 38.15
CA GLN A 31 27.79 20.34 37.83
C GLN A 31 26.99 20.44 36.52
N LEU A 32 26.15 21.48 36.38
CA LEU A 32 25.37 21.71 35.17
C LEU A 32 26.27 21.88 33.94
N ARG A 33 27.34 22.68 34.03
CA ARG A 33 28.29 22.84 32.91
C ARG A 33 28.97 21.55 32.51
N LEU A 34 29.37 20.73 33.48
CA LEU A 34 29.99 19.42 33.19
C LEU A 34 28.96 18.46 32.56
N GLY A 35 27.72 18.45 33.08
CA GLY A 35 26.63 17.67 32.47
C GLY A 35 26.39 18.06 31.01
N GLN A 36 26.27 19.36 30.72
CA GLN A 36 26.10 19.87 29.35
C GLN A 36 27.29 19.52 28.43
N MET A 37 28.51 19.60 28.92
CA MET A 37 29.71 19.26 28.17
C MET A 37 29.68 17.77 27.76
N TRP A 38 29.40 16.87 28.68
CA TRP A 38 29.30 15.45 28.40
C TRP A 38 28.12 15.13 27.47
N PHE A 39 26.98 15.80 27.67
CA PHE A 39 25.83 15.69 26.81
C PHE A 39 26.17 16.08 25.35
N GLY A 40 26.83 17.25 25.15
CA GLY A 40 27.25 17.71 23.82
C GLY A 40 28.22 16.74 23.12
N ARG A 41 29.13 16.09 23.88
CA ARG A 41 30.00 15.02 23.36
C ARG A 41 29.19 13.80 22.94
N GLY A 42 28.25 13.38 23.76
CA GLY A 42 27.34 12.28 23.46
C GLY A 42 26.53 12.52 22.18
N GLU A 43 26.00 13.74 22.02
CA GLU A 43 25.33 14.16 20.80
C GLU A 43 26.24 14.04 19.55
N SER A 44 27.47 14.54 19.67
CA SER A 44 28.45 14.48 18.59
C SER A 44 28.82 13.04 18.24
N ALA A 45 29.01 12.17 19.23
CA ALA A 45 29.31 10.75 19.04
C ALA A 45 28.14 10.02 18.39
N LEU A 46 26.90 10.31 18.82
CA LEU A 46 25.71 9.70 18.25
C LEU A 46 25.50 10.13 16.79
N ALA A 47 25.70 11.40 16.47
CA ALA A 47 25.63 11.94 15.11
C ALA A 47 26.73 11.35 14.21
N ALA A 48 27.90 11.01 14.77
CA ALA A 48 28.98 10.31 14.06
C ALA A 48 28.73 8.80 13.89
N GLY A 49 27.56 8.28 14.30
CA GLY A 49 27.25 6.85 14.23
C GLY A 49 28.03 5.99 15.23
N GLN A 50 28.50 6.56 16.33
CA GLN A 50 29.24 5.89 17.38
C GLN A 50 28.40 5.75 18.66
N PRO A 51 27.47 4.77 18.73
CA PRO A 51 26.52 4.69 19.84
C PRO A 51 27.17 4.29 21.16
N GLU A 52 28.19 3.44 21.18
CA GLU A 52 28.83 3.04 22.44
C GLU A 52 29.58 4.18 23.14
N PRO A 53 30.42 5.02 22.48
CA PRO A 53 30.93 6.26 23.04
C PRO A 53 29.81 7.19 23.53
N ALA A 54 28.75 7.38 22.73
CA ALA A 54 27.62 8.22 23.11
C ALA A 54 26.95 7.76 24.41
N ILE A 55 26.77 6.43 24.60
CA ILE A 55 26.22 5.86 25.84
C ILE A 55 27.07 6.25 27.05
N GLN A 56 28.40 6.16 26.94
CA GLN A 56 29.30 6.53 28.04
C GLN A 56 29.21 8.02 28.34
N ASP A 57 29.23 8.86 27.32
CA ASP A 57 29.13 10.30 27.47
C ASP A 57 27.78 10.74 28.09
N PHE A 58 26.65 10.14 27.65
CA PHE A 58 25.34 10.41 28.27
C PHE A 58 25.23 9.89 29.70
N ARG A 59 25.86 8.76 30.05
CA ARG A 59 25.94 8.30 31.43
C ARG A 59 26.75 9.27 32.31
N ASN A 60 27.85 9.79 31.76
CA ASN A 60 28.62 10.85 32.45
C ASN A 60 27.79 12.11 32.61
N ALA A 61 27.00 12.54 31.61
CA ALA A 61 26.10 13.66 31.74
C ALA A 61 25.08 13.43 32.85
N LEU A 62 24.49 12.26 32.96
CA LEU A 62 23.56 11.87 34.02
C LEU A 62 24.22 11.78 35.39
N TYR A 63 25.51 11.47 35.48
CA TYR A 63 26.24 11.52 36.75
C TYR A 63 26.25 12.94 37.36
N TYR A 64 26.29 13.99 36.52
CA TYR A 64 26.28 15.39 36.94
C TYR A 64 24.85 15.97 37.06
N SER A 65 23.87 15.41 36.33
CA SER A 65 22.48 15.85 36.35
C SER A 65 21.57 14.63 36.36
N HIS A 66 21.41 14.00 37.53
CA HIS A 66 20.79 12.66 37.69
C HIS A 66 19.34 12.56 37.19
N ASP A 67 18.58 13.67 37.26
CA ASP A 67 17.15 13.67 36.99
C ASP A 67 16.76 14.40 35.70
N ASP A 68 17.73 14.68 34.81
CA ASP A 68 17.44 15.34 33.55
C ASP A 68 16.74 14.36 32.57
N PRO A 69 15.46 14.59 32.25
CA PRO A 69 14.71 13.68 31.36
C PRO A 69 15.24 13.69 29.93
N GLY A 70 15.80 14.83 29.49
CA GLY A 70 16.42 14.92 28.16
C GLY A 70 17.65 14.02 28.02
N TYR A 71 18.51 14.04 29.06
CA TYR A 71 19.71 13.17 29.07
C TYR A 71 19.34 11.67 29.12
N ARG A 72 18.30 11.32 29.91
CA ARG A 72 17.77 9.95 29.94
C ARG A 72 17.20 9.52 28.58
N LEU A 73 16.47 10.40 27.90
CA LEU A 73 15.92 10.13 26.58
C LEU A 73 17.02 9.90 25.55
N ARG A 74 18.04 10.76 25.52
CA ARG A 74 19.17 10.61 24.58
C ARG A 74 20.02 9.37 24.88
N LEU A 75 20.18 9.01 26.15
CA LEU A 75 20.79 7.74 26.52
C LEU A 75 19.98 6.54 25.97
N ALA A 76 18.66 6.58 26.11
CA ALA A 76 17.79 5.54 25.58
C ALA A 76 17.91 5.43 24.05
N GLU A 77 17.98 6.54 23.34
CA GLU A 77 18.19 6.58 21.87
C GLU A 77 19.56 5.99 21.48
N ALA A 78 20.62 6.34 22.20
CA ALA A 78 21.94 5.76 21.98
C ALA A 78 21.96 4.23 22.25
N LEU A 79 21.28 3.77 23.30
CA LEU A 79 21.11 2.35 23.59
C LEU A 79 20.33 1.62 22.49
N LEU A 80 19.29 2.26 21.90
CA LEU A 80 18.58 1.70 20.75
C LEU A 80 19.49 1.59 19.51
N ALA A 81 20.32 2.61 19.26
CA ALA A 81 21.29 2.60 18.17
C ALA A 81 22.37 1.50 18.36
N ALA A 82 22.78 1.24 19.61
CA ALA A 82 23.67 0.15 19.99
C ALA A 82 22.99 -1.24 20.05
N ASN A 83 21.69 -1.34 19.69
CA ASN A 83 20.87 -2.55 19.78
C ASN A 83 20.68 -3.10 21.23
N ARG A 84 20.94 -2.28 22.26
CA ARG A 84 20.75 -2.62 23.69
C ARG A 84 19.29 -2.37 24.12
N ARG A 85 18.37 -3.13 23.50
CA ARG A 85 16.91 -2.87 23.54
C ARG A 85 16.30 -2.95 24.95
N SER A 86 16.73 -3.90 25.78
CA SER A 86 16.17 -4.09 27.12
C SER A 86 16.53 -2.93 28.05
N GLU A 87 17.76 -2.43 27.98
CA GLU A 87 18.18 -1.27 28.76
C GLU A 87 17.45 0.00 28.30
N ALA A 88 17.39 0.24 26.98
CA ALA A 88 16.65 1.35 26.42
C ALA A 88 15.19 1.34 26.87
N GLN A 89 14.56 0.16 26.87
CA GLN A 89 13.16 0.00 27.30
C GLN A 89 12.96 0.44 28.75
N SER A 90 13.87 0.07 29.65
CA SER A 90 13.76 0.46 31.06
C SER A 90 13.78 1.98 31.24
N TYR A 91 14.71 2.67 30.57
CA TYR A 91 14.76 4.15 30.60
C TYR A 91 13.51 4.78 29.98
N LEU A 92 13.06 4.28 28.82
CA LEU A 92 11.88 4.83 28.14
C LEU A 92 10.60 4.62 28.95
N LEU A 93 10.42 3.49 29.62
CA LEU A 93 9.24 3.22 30.46
C LEU A 93 9.23 4.10 31.71
N THR A 94 10.38 4.34 32.34
CA THR A 94 10.47 5.28 33.47
C THR A 94 10.08 6.70 33.01
N LEU A 95 10.64 7.17 31.89
CA LEU A 95 10.28 8.47 31.32
C LEU A 95 8.80 8.56 30.95
N TRP A 96 8.22 7.48 30.42
CA TRP A 96 6.80 7.43 30.07
C TRP A 96 5.89 7.47 31.30
N GLN A 97 6.30 6.89 32.42
CA GLN A 97 5.56 7.00 33.69
C GLN A 97 5.50 8.43 34.21
N ASP A 98 6.59 9.18 34.03
CA ASP A 98 6.68 10.57 34.42
C ASP A 98 5.93 11.51 33.45
N GLU A 99 6.03 11.22 32.14
CA GLU A 99 5.45 12.02 31.05
C GLU A 99 4.70 11.17 30.02
N PRO A 100 3.52 10.62 30.35
CA PRO A 100 2.79 9.70 29.45
C PRO A 100 2.35 10.34 28.12
N SER A 101 2.14 11.65 28.11
CA SER A 101 1.73 12.44 26.94
C SER A 101 2.89 12.92 26.07
N ASN A 102 4.14 12.68 26.45
CA ASN A 102 5.30 13.10 25.67
C ASN A 102 5.40 12.28 24.37
N SER A 103 5.18 12.95 23.24
CA SER A 103 5.16 12.31 21.91
C SER A 103 6.49 11.69 21.52
N THR A 104 7.64 12.29 21.91
CA THR A 104 8.95 11.76 21.58
C THR A 104 9.20 10.42 22.29
N ILE A 105 8.86 10.33 23.58
CA ILE A 105 8.99 9.10 24.37
C ILE A 105 8.08 8.01 23.78
N ASN A 106 6.82 8.36 23.49
CA ASN A 106 5.87 7.43 22.89
C ASN A 106 6.36 6.93 21.52
N LEU A 107 6.92 7.78 20.66
CA LEU A 107 7.46 7.37 19.37
C LEU A 107 8.62 6.37 19.52
N GLN A 108 9.54 6.59 20.46
CA GLN A 108 10.63 5.64 20.71
C GLN A 108 10.12 4.28 21.24
N LEU A 109 9.12 4.30 22.13
CA LEU A 109 8.45 3.07 22.61
C LEU A 109 7.69 2.36 21.49
N ALA A 110 7.04 3.09 20.58
CA ALA A 110 6.38 2.53 19.40
C ALA A 110 7.38 1.78 18.51
N ARG A 111 8.47 2.45 18.12
CA ARG A 111 9.55 1.88 17.30
C ARG A 111 10.20 0.66 17.95
N LEU A 112 10.43 0.72 19.26
CA LEU A 112 10.94 -0.42 20.01
C LEU A 112 9.96 -1.59 20.02
N SER A 113 8.67 -1.32 20.21
CA SER A 113 7.61 -2.33 20.20
C SER A 113 7.47 -3.00 18.82
N VAL A 114 7.62 -2.24 17.73
CA VAL A 114 7.69 -2.76 16.36
C VAL A 114 8.85 -3.74 16.21
N LYS A 115 10.07 -3.35 16.63
CA LYS A 115 11.27 -4.21 16.58
C LYS A 115 11.14 -5.48 17.43
N GLN A 116 10.27 -5.47 18.44
CA GLN A 116 9.99 -6.61 19.31
C GLN A 116 8.77 -7.44 18.85
N GLY A 117 8.11 -7.06 17.76
CA GLY A 117 6.91 -7.73 17.24
C GLY A 117 5.66 -7.54 18.11
N ARG A 118 5.67 -6.59 19.07
CA ARG A 118 4.56 -6.32 20.00
C ARG A 118 3.56 -5.33 19.39
N THR A 119 2.74 -5.81 18.44
CA THR A 119 1.84 -4.98 17.62
C THR A 119 0.90 -4.11 18.46
N ARG A 120 0.18 -4.69 19.46
CA ARG A 120 -0.76 -3.91 20.28
C ARG A 120 -0.07 -2.75 21.00
N ALA A 121 1.09 -3.00 21.59
CA ALA A 121 1.87 -1.96 22.26
C ALA A 121 2.39 -0.91 21.27
N ALA A 122 2.84 -1.33 20.08
CA ALA A 122 3.28 -0.41 19.04
C ALA A 122 2.16 0.56 18.65
N LEU A 123 0.95 0.06 18.37
CA LEU A 123 -0.21 0.89 18.03
C LEU A 123 -0.56 1.88 19.15
N GLN A 124 -0.60 1.40 20.40
CA GLN A 124 -0.88 2.25 21.55
C GLN A 124 0.12 3.41 21.65
N TYR A 125 1.41 3.13 21.52
CA TYR A 125 2.45 4.15 21.61
C TYR A 125 2.49 5.04 20.37
N TYR A 126 2.21 4.53 19.15
CA TYR A 126 2.06 5.40 17.98
C TYR A 126 0.92 6.41 18.16
N HIS A 127 -0.24 5.98 18.65
CA HIS A 127 -1.33 6.89 18.95
C HIS A 127 -0.93 7.88 20.06
N GLY A 128 -0.21 7.43 21.10
CA GLY A 128 0.35 8.31 22.12
C GLY A 128 1.30 9.37 21.54
N ALA A 129 2.07 9.02 20.51
CA ALA A 129 2.97 9.96 19.82
C ALA A 129 2.21 10.93 18.89
N ILE A 130 1.19 10.46 18.16
CA ILE A 130 0.41 11.27 17.22
C ILE A 130 -0.44 12.31 17.96
N TYR A 131 -1.11 11.90 19.05
CA TYR A 131 -2.06 12.75 19.79
C TYR A 131 -1.45 13.41 21.02
N GLY A 132 -0.21 13.13 21.36
CA GLY A 132 0.49 13.68 22.49
C GLY A 132 1.09 15.06 22.25
N LEU A 133 1.95 15.47 23.19
CA LEU A 133 2.61 16.77 23.19
C LEU A 133 4.03 16.65 22.63
N TRP A 134 4.30 17.39 21.57
CA TRP A 134 5.64 17.55 21.03
C TRP A 134 6.32 18.74 21.69
N PRO A 135 7.51 18.57 22.29
CA PRO A 135 8.16 19.64 23.08
C PRO A 135 8.72 20.78 22.23
N ASP A 136 8.74 20.63 20.90
CA ASP A 136 9.32 21.60 19.98
C ASP A 136 8.29 22.22 19.03
N GLY A 137 8.64 23.35 18.39
CA GLY A 137 7.77 24.10 17.50
C GLY A 137 7.39 23.38 16.18
N ALA A 138 7.92 22.18 15.93
CA ALA A 138 7.68 21.40 14.72
C ALA A 138 6.59 20.31 14.90
N ALA A 139 5.70 20.48 15.88
CA ALA A 139 4.71 19.49 16.29
C ALA A 139 3.85 18.95 15.12
N ALA A 140 3.39 19.82 14.21
CA ALA A 140 2.56 19.40 13.07
C ALA A 140 3.32 18.48 12.12
N ALA A 141 4.52 18.86 11.71
CA ALA A 141 5.33 18.04 10.78
C ALA A 141 5.73 16.69 11.40
N ARG A 142 6.09 16.69 12.70
CA ARG A 142 6.42 15.43 13.39
C ARG A 142 5.23 14.52 13.58
N ARG A 143 4.05 15.07 13.85
CA ARG A 143 2.80 14.30 13.92
C ARG A 143 2.50 13.64 12.57
N GLN A 144 2.55 14.40 11.49
CA GLN A 144 2.37 13.90 10.14
C GLN A 144 3.36 12.77 9.82
N GLN A 145 4.65 12.98 10.09
CA GLN A 145 5.69 11.96 9.86
C GLN A 145 5.44 10.70 10.69
N THR A 146 5.05 10.85 11.96
CA THR A 146 4.74 9.72 12.84
C THR A 146 3.52 8.94 12.35
N ARG A 147 2.50 9.63 11.84
CA ARG A 147 1.31 9.01 11.24
C ARG A 147 1.67 8.24 9.98
N LEU A 148 2.49 8.81 9.09
CA LEU A 148 3.02 8.10 7.92
C LEU A 148 3.81 6.84 8.31
N GLU A 149 4.65 6.93 9.35
CA GLU A 149 5.38 5.76 9.86
C GLU A 149 4.44 4.66 10.37
N LEU A 150 3.35 5.03 11.06
CA LEU A 150 2.31 4.09 11.47
C LEU A 150 1.59 3.46 10.27
N ILE A 151 1.24 4.26 9.26
CA ILE A 151 0.59 3.77 8.03
C ILE A 151 1.47 2.73 7.33
N HIS A 152 2.76 3.03 7.13
CA HIS A 152 3.70 2.08 6.54
C HIS A 152 3.82 0.79 7.38
N TYR A 153 3.85 0.91 8.70
CA TYR A 153 3.86 -0.26 9.57
C TYR A 153 2.60 -1.12 9.41
N LEU A 154 1.42 -0.51 9.38
CA LEU A 154 0.14 -1.20 9.19
C LEU A 154 0.07 -1.91 7.82
N LEU A 155 0.48 -1.22 6.75
CA LEU A 155 0.54 -1.79 5.40
C LEU A 155 1.52 -2.97 5.32
N SER A 156 2.68 -2.87 5.99
CA SER A 156 3.66 -3.96 6.05
C SER A 156 3.11 -5.22 6.72
N ARG A 157 2.11 -5.07 7.57
CA ARG A 157 1.39 -6.16 8.24
C ARG A 157 0.12 -6.59 7.53
N ASN A 158 -0.16 -6.01 6.36
CA ASN A 158 -1.40 -6.21 5.62
C ASN A 158 -2.67 -5.81 6.40
N ASP A 159 -2.54 -4.90 7.36
CA ASP A 159 -3.67 -4.32 8.09
C ASP A 159 -4.20 -3.08 7.36
N LYS A 160 -4.85 -3.34 6.22
CA LYS A 160 -5.29 -2.32 5.28
C LYS A 160 -6.40 -1.43 5.86
N ILE A 161 -7.29 -2.01 6.68
CA ILE A 161 -8.42 -1.27 7.27
C ILE A 161 -7.92 -0.20 8.23
N GLN A 162 -6.98 -0.53 9.12
CA GLN A 162 -6.41 0.47 10.03
C GLN A 162 -5.54 1.48 9.27
N ALA A 163 -4.78 1.04 8.25
CA ALA A 163 -4.00 1.94 7.40
C ALA A 163 -4.88 2.96 6.70
N ASP A 164 -6.02 2.54 6.12
CA ASP A 164 -7.00 3.42 5.49
C ASP A 164 -7.56 4.46 6.48
N GLY A 165 -7.91 4.05 7.69
CA GLY A 165 -8.35 4.97 8.74
C GLY A 165 -7.32 6.05 9.09
N GLU A 166 -6.04 5.68 9.19
CA GLU A 166 -4.96 6.64 9.46
C GLU A 166 -4.65 7.54 8.25
N LEU A 167 -4.80 7.02 7.03
CA LEU A 167 -4.70 7.81 5.80
C LEU A 167 -5.79 8.88 5.73
N ILE A 168 -7.04 8.51 6.02
CA ILE A 168 -8.15 9.48 6.09
C ILE A 168 -7.87 10.57 7.13
N ALA A 169 -7.34 10.19 8.29
CA ALA A 169 -7.00 11.14 9.34
C ALA A 169 -5.81 12.05 8.97
N LEU A 170 -5.00 11.66 7.99
CA LEU A 170 -3.87 12.44 7.48
C LEU A 170 -4.29 13.53 6.49
N LEU A 171 -5.36 13.32 5.70
CA LEU A 171 -5.77 14.20 4.60
C LEU A 171 -5.88 15.69 4.98
N PRO A 172 -6.50 16.08 6.12
CA PRO A 172 -6.61 17.49 6.51
C PRO A 172 -5.25 18.15 6.84
N GLU A 173 -4.24 17.34 7.11
CA GLU A 173 -2.90 17.81 7.51
C GLU A 173 -1.93 17.92 6.32
N LEU A 174 -2.35 17.52 5.10
CA LEU A 174 -1.49 17.52 3.93
C LEU A 174 -1.18 18.96 3.46
N PRO A 175 0.08 19.24 3.14
CA PRO A 175 0.44 20.51 2.52
C PRO A 175 -0.12 20.59 1.10
N ARG A 176 -0.38 21.80 0.61
CA ARG A 176 -0.85 22.05 -0.75
C ARG A 176 0.30 21.95 -1.77
N ASP A 177 0.82 20.75 -1.91
CA ASP A 177 1.89 20.39 -2.84
C ASP A 177 1.55 19.06 -3.51
N ALA A 178 1.96 18.88 -4.76
CA ALA A 178 1.64 17.67 -5.53
C ALA A 178 2.29 16.40 -4.97
N ALA A 179 3.50 16.50 -4.41
CA ALA A 179 4.26 15.34 -3.96
C ALA A 179 3.59 14.60 -2.79
N PRO A 180 3.13 15.24 -1.69
CA PRO A 180 2.41 14.57 -0.60
C PRO A 180 1.10 13.92 -1.05
N HIS A 181 0.33 14.56 -1.92
CA HIS A 181 -0.90 13.99 -2.47
C HIS A 181 -0.60 12.76 -3.34
N THR A 182 0.50 12.78 -4.10
CA THR A 182 0.93 11.61 -4.87
C THR A 182 1.30 10.44 -3.96
N GLU A 183 2.11 10.69 -2.91
CA GLU A 183 2.51 9.68 -1.93
C GLU A 183 1.29 9.07 -1.22
N VAL A 184 0.37 9.90 -0.75
CA VAL A 184 -0.85 9.44 -0.06
C VAL A 184 -1.77 8.68 -1.01
N GLY A 185 -1.88 9.09 -2.27
CA GLY A 185 -2.58 8.34 -3.31
C GLY A 185 -2.04 6.93 -3.51
N GLU A 186 -0.71 6.77 -3.53
CA GLU A 186 -0.04 5.46 -3.61
C GLU A 186 -0.32 4.60 -2.37
N LEU A 187 -0.32 5.20 -1.18
CA LEU A 187 -0.63 4.50 0.07
C LEU A 187 -2.10 4.03 0.12
N PHE A 188 -3.05 4.83 -0.39
CA PHE A 188 -4.44 4.40 -0.54
C PHE A 188 -4.57 3.20 -1.49
N LEU A 189 -3.84 3.18 -2.62
CA LEU A 189 -3.82 2.00 -3.49
C LEU A 189 -3.27 0.75 -2.78
N GLN A 190 -2.26 0.90 -1.93
CA GLN A 190 -1.73 -0.19 -1.13
C GLN A 190 -2.73 -0.67 -0.06
N ALA A 191 -3.58 0.24 0.44
CA ALA A 191 -4.66 -0.06 1.36
C ALA A 191 -5.91 -0.63 0.68
N ASP A 192 -5.90 -0.82 -0.66
CA ASP A 192 -7.03 -1.24 -1.51
C ASP A 192 -8.19 -0.21 -1.57
N ASP A 193 -7.93 1.06 -1.29
CA ASP A 193 -8.86 2.16 -1.54
C ASP A 193 -8.51 2.90 -2.83
N GLN A 194 -8.99 2.38 -3.95
CA GLN A 194 -8.75 2.96 -5.26
C GLN A 194 -9.50 4.29 -5.46
N ASP A 195 -10.61 4.49 -4.75
CA ASP A 195 -11.42 5.71 -4.86
C ASP A 195 -10.70 6.91 -4.30
N ARG A 196 -10.25 6.81 -3.04
CA ARG A 196 -9.48 7.88 -2.40
C ARG A 196 -8.12 8.04 -3.06
N GLY A 197 -7.47 6.93 -3.45
CA GLY A 197 -6.23 6.98 -4.22
C GLY A 197 -6.38 7.83 -5.48
N LEU A 198 -7.44 7.60 -6.27
CA LEU A 198 -7.72 8.39 -7.47
C LEU A 198 -7.97 9.87 -7.15
N GLN A 199 -8.72 10.17 -6.07
CA GLN A 199 -8.97 11.55 -5.65
C GLN A 199 -7.67 12.28 -5.30
N GLU A 200 -6.77 11.64 -4.56
CA GLU A 200 -5.49 12.23 -4.18
C GLU A 200 -4.57 12.45 -5.39
N PHE A 201 -4.52 11.52 -6.34
CA PHE A 201 -3.80 11.74 -7.59
C PHE A 201 -4.43 12.86 -8.43
N GLN A 202 -5.73 13.00 -8.45
CA GLN A 202 -6.40 14.11 -9.14
C GLN A 202 -6.06 15.46 -8.49
N GLU A 203 -5.98 15.51 -7.16
CA GLU A 203 -5.54 16.72 -6.44
C GLU A 203 -4.07 17.03 -6.74
N ALA A 204 -3.19 16.02 -6.74
CA ALA A 204 -1.81 16.17 -7.17
C ALA A 204 -1.69 16.72 -8.59
N LEU A 205 -2.51 16.22 -9.53
CA LEU A 205 -2.55 16.69 -10.93
C LEU A 205 -3.18 18.06 -11.10
N ARG A 206 -4.02 18.51 -10.17
CA ARG A 206 -4.53 19.88 -10.13
C ARG A 206 -3.41 20.86 -9.75
N LEU A 207 -2.51 20.45 -8.85
CA LEU A 207 -1.37 21.25 -8.40
C LEU A 207 -0.21 21.21 -9.41
N ASP A 208 0.11 20.03 -9.94
CA ASP A 208 1.09 19.83 -11.01
C ASP A 208 0.53 18.90 -12.11
N PRO A 209 -0.02 19.47 -13.21
CA PRO A 209 -0.61 18.68 -14.30
C PRO A 209 0.37 17.76 -15.04
N LYS A 210 1.69 17.93 -14.83
CA LYS A 210 2.73 17.12 -15.46
C LYS A 210 3.36 16.11 -14.52
N ASN A 211 2.89 15.99 -13.29
CA ASN A 211 3.40 15.01 -12.33
C ASN A 211 3.22 13.58 -12.87
N SER A 212 4.32 12.99 -13.32
CA SER A 212 4.32 11.67 -13.95
C SER A 212 3.85 10.56 -13.00
N ALA A 213 4.29 10.59 -11.74
CA ALA A 213 3.88 9.60 -10.75
C ALA A 213 2.37 9.68 -10.46
N ALA A 214 1.82 10.89 -10.33
CA ALA A 214 0.39 11.09 -10.16
C ALA A 214 -0.42 10.65 -11.39
N LEU A 215 0.09 10.86 -12.62
CA LEU A 215 -0.54 10.35 -13.84
C LEU A 215 -0.57 8.82 -13.89
N GLN A 216 0.53 8.18 -13.50
CA GLN A 216 0.61 6.71 -13.43
C GLN A 216 -0.32 6.15 -12.35
N GLY A 217 -0.29 6.74 -11.14
CA GLY A 217 -1.14 6.32 -10.03
C GLY A 217 -2.63 6.52 -10.33
N ALA A 218 -3.02 7.65 -10.92
CA ALA A 218 -4.40 7.89 -11.37
C ALA A 218 -4.84 6.86 -12.43
N GLY A 219 -3.95 6.54 -13.37
CA GLY A 219 -4.20 5.52 -14.38
C GLY A 219 -4.36 4.12 -13.78
N GLU A 220 -3.52 3.74 -12.82
CA GLU A 220 -3.63 2.47 -12.09
C GLU A 220 -4.93 2.42 -11.26
N ALA A 221 -5.24 3.46 -10.51
CA ALA A 221 -6.46 3.56 -9.71
C ALA A 221 -7.71 3.42 -10.60
N ALA A 222 -7.77 4.14 -11.71
CA ALA A 222 -8.87 4.06 -12.67
C ALA A 222 -8.98 2.66 -13.31
N PHE A 223 -7.84 2.02 -13.62
CA PHE A 223 -7.79 0.66 -14.15
C PHE A 223 -8.36 -0.36 -13.15
N LEU A 224 -7.92 -0.30 -11.88
CA LEU A 224 -8.38 -1.19 -10.82
C LEU A 224 -9.89 -1.06 -10.54
N ARG A 225 -10.46 0.10 -10.86
CA ARG A 225 -11.91 0.36 -10.79
C ARG A 225 -12.70 -0.01 -12.05
N GLY A 226 -12.06 -0.61 -13.04
CA GLY A 226 -12.69 -0.91 -14.32
C GLY A 226 -12.97 0.33 -15.19
N ARG A 227 -12.46 1.52 -14.84
CA ARG A 227 -12.63 2.76 -15.63
C ARG A 227 -11.59 2.87 -16.73
N TYR A 228 -11.57 1.89 -17.65
CA TYR A 228 -10.51 1.73 -18.64
C TYR A 228 -10.34 2.95 -19.57
N GLY A 229 -11.42 3.69 -19.84
CA GLY A 229 -11.35 4.93 -20.62
C GLY A 229 -10.57 6.04 -19.93
N GLU A 230 -10.81 6.24 -18.64
CA GLU A 230 -10.06 7.20 -17.81
C GLU A 230 -8.61 6.72 -17.60
N ALA A 231 -8.44 5.42 -17.33
CA ALA A 231 -7.13 4.80 -17.18
C ALA A 231 -6.25 5.05 -18.42
N ALA A 232 -6.79 4.79 -19.63
CA ALA A 232 -6.07 5.04 -20.87
C ALA A 232 -5.67 6.50 -21.04
N GLN A 233 -6.53 7.46 -20.66
CA GLN A 233 -6.22 8.89 -20.76
C GLN A 233 -5.06 9.31 -19.83
N TYR A 234 -5.07 8.88 -18.57
CA TYR A 234 -4.00 9.20 -17.63
C TYR A 234 -2.68 8.53 -18.02
N LEU A 235 -2.72 7.23 -18.35
CA LEU A 235 -1.53 6.45 -18.73
C LEU A 235 -0.92 6.95 -20.06
N GLU A 236 -1.74 7.36 -21.02
CA GLU A 236 -1.24 7.94 -22.28
C GLU A 236 -0.50 9.26 -22.05
N ARG A 237 -0.97 10.08 -21.11
CA ARG A 237 -0.27 11.31 -20.71
C ARG A 237 1.03 11.00 -19.98
N ALA A 238 1.04 9.97 -19.09
CA ALA A 238 2.24 9.53 -18.39
C ALA A 238 3.33 9.04 -19.36
N VAL A 239 2.98 8.16 -20.30
CA VAL A 239 3.91 7.59 -21.29
C VAL A 239 4.45 8.68 -22.22
N ARG A 240 3.62 9.66 -22.65
CA ARG A 240 4.09 10.80 -23.43
C ARG A 240 5.05 11.72 -22.68
N GLY A 241 5.02 11.71 -21.36
CA GLY A 241 5.95 12.48 -20.51
C GLY A 241 7.40 11.99 -20.53
N GLY A 242 7.68 10.87 -21.19
CA GLY A 242 9.04 10.39 -21.48
C GLY A 242 9.66 9.50 -20.38
N GLN A 243 8.95 9.18 -19.33
CA GLN A 243 9.36 8.13 -18.39
C GLN A 243 8.84 6.78 -18.89
N HIS A 244 9.75 5.93 -19.37
CA HIS A 244 9.41 4.55 -19.72
C HIS A 244 9.17 3.71 -18.46
N ASP A 245 7.90 3.59 -18.07
CA ASP A 245 7.49 2.64 -17.04
C ASP A 245 6.78 1.45 -17.71
N PRO A 246 7.38 0.26 -17.70
CA PRO A 246 6.79 -0.94 -18.29
C PRO A 246 5.39 -1.27 -17.75
N LYS A 247 5.12 -0.94 -16.48
CA LYS A 247 3.82 -1.15 -15.84
C LYS A 247 2.75 -0.22 -16.45
N ALA A 248 3.09 1.06 -16.63
CA ALA A 248 2.17 2.03 -17.22
C ALA A 248 1.86 1.67 -18.69
N GLU A 249 2.87 1.24 -19.46
CA GLU A 249 2.68 0.78 -20.84
C GLU A 249 1.80 -0.47 -20.94
N GLU A 250 1.98 -1.45 -20.05
CA GLU A 250 1.17 -2.66 -19.98
C GLU A 250 -0.29 -2.35 -19.62
N LEU A 251 -0.52 -1.49 -18.61
CA LEU A 251 -1.85 -1.04 -18.22
C LEU A 251 -2.54 -0.25 -19.34
N LEU A 252 -1.81 0.60 -20.05
CA LEU A 252 -2.33 1.35 -21.19
C LEU A 252 -2.74 0.41 -22.32
N ALA A 253 -1.88 -0.54 -22.69
CA ALA A 253 -2.16 -1.53 -23.73
C ALA A 253 -3.39 -2.36 -23.36
N THR A 254 -3.48 -2.81 -22.11
CA THR A 254 -4.62 -3.58 -21.62
C THR A 254 -5.90 -2.76 -21.62
N SER A 255 -5.85 -1.50 -21.14
CA SER A 255 -7.00 -0.59 -21.15
C SER A 255 -7.54 -0.36 -22.55
N ARG A 256 -6.64 -0.11 -23.53
CA ARG A 256 -7.03 0.06 -24.94
C ARG A 256 -7.67 -1.20 -25.51
N LEU A 257 -7.10 -2.35 -25.16
CA LEU A 257 -7.62 -3.63 -25.61
C LEU A 257 -9.03 -3.89 -25.05
N VAL A 258 -9.26 -3.61 -23.76
CA VAL A 258 -10.60 -3.71 -23.14
C VAL A 258 -11.59 -2.81 -23.88
N LEU A 259 -11.23 -1.55 -24.15
CA LEU A 259 -12.09 -0.60 -24.86
C LEU A 259 -12.38 -1.03 -26.31
N GLU A 260 -11.45 -1.71 -26.96
CA GLU A 260 -11.65 -2.27 -28.29
C GLU A 260 -12.66 -3.42 -28.30
N TRP A 261 -12.61 -4.28 -27.27
CA TRP A 261 -13.47 -5.46 -27.16
C TRP A 261 -14.81 -5.18 -26.48
N ASP A 262 -14.99 -4.03 -25.80
CA ASP A 262 -16.22 -3.68 -25.09
C ASP A 262 -17.40 -3.48 -26.06
N PRO A 263 -18.43 -4.35 -26.06
CA PRO A 263 -19.58 -4.20 -26.93
C PRO A 263 -20.56 -3.13 -26.43
N TYR A 264 -20.42 -2.65 -25.20
CA TYR A 264 -21.29 -1.67 -24.55
C TYR A 264 -20.68 -0.27 -24.53
N ALA A 265 -19.54 -0.07 -25.17
CA ALA A 265 -18.87 1.23 -25.26
C ALA A 265 -19.82 2.28 -25.85
N LYS A 266 -19.79 3.51 -25.29
CA LYS A 266 -20.62 4.63 -25.75
C LYS A 266 -20.31 5.00 -27.20
N GLY A 267 -21.34 5.29 -27.98
CA GLY A 267 -21.20 5.75 -29.36
C GLY A 267 -21.14 4.63 -30.42
N LEU A 268 -21.21 3.36 -30.02
CA LEU A 268 -21.29 2.25 -30.99
C LEU A 268 -22.65 2.16 -31.67
N SER A 269 -22.64 1.99 -33.00
CA SER A 269 -23.86 1.59 -33.72
C SER A 269 -24.26 0.14 -33.37
N SER A 270 -25.55 -0.21 -33.54
CA SER A 270 -26.05 -1.57 -33.30
C SER A 270 -25.24 -2.62 -34.06
N ARG A 271 -24.82 -2.33 -35.30
CA ARG A 271 -23.98 -3.21 -36.11
C ARG A 271 -22.59 -3.39 -35.52
N GLN A 272 -21.95 -2.32 -35.02
CA GLN A 272 -20.62 -2.40 -34.38
C GLN A 272 -20.70 -3.19 -33.09
N ARG A 273 -21.73 -2.93 -32.27
CA ARG A 273 -22.00 -3.71 -31.06
C ARG A 273 -22.15 -5.21 -31.37
N ALA A 274 -23.03 -5.53 -32.31
CA ALA A 274 -23.24 -6.90 -32.73
C ALA A 274 -21.96 -7.59 -33.27
N ALA A 275 -21.14 -6.85 -34.00
CA ALA A 275 -19.85 -7.37 -34.51
C ALA A 275 -18.88 -7.69 -33.36
N ARG A 276 -18.78 -6.82 -32.33
CA ARG A 276 -17.95 -7.04 -31.14
C ARG A 276 -18.43 -8.25 -30.33
N ILE A 277 -19.76 -8.41 -30.16
CA ILE A 277 -20.34 -9.59 -29.47
C ILE A 277 -19.99 -10.87 -30.21
N VAL A 278 -20.13 -10.90 -31.55
CA VAL A 278 -19.77 -12.07 -32.36
C VAL A 278 -18.26 -12.39 -32.21
N GLN A 279 -17.42 -11.38 -32.20
CA GLN A 279 -15.99 -11.54 -32.05
C GLN A 279 -15.63 -12.11 -30.67
N ALA A 280 -16.20 -11.52 -29.60
CA ALA A 280 -16.03 -11.95 -28.21
C ALA A 280 -16.48 -13.43 -28.05
N PHE A 281 -17.68 -13.76 -28.55
CA PHE A 281 -18.22 -15.11 -28.46
C PHE A 281 -17.35 -16.15 -29.20
N ARG A 282 -16.83 -15.82 -30.39
CA ARG A 282 -15.91 -16.69 -31.11
C ARG A 282 -14.61 -16.89 -30.32
N ARG A 283 -14.03 -15.81 -29.77
CA ARG A 283 -12.78 -15.89 -29.03
C ARG A 283 -12.93 -16.74 -27.77
N ALA A 284 -13.97 -16.49 -26.97
CA ALA A 284 -14.24 -17.28 -25.77
C ALA A 284 -14.50 -18.75 -26.11
N SER A 285 -15.25 -19.03 -27.19
CA SER A 285 -15.48 -20.39 -27.66
C SER A 285 -14.19 -21.12 -28.05
N GLN A 286 -13.26 -20.46 -28.74
CA GLN A 286 -11.94 -21.01 -29.07
C GLN A 286 -11.12 -21.30 -27.81
N ARG A 287 -11.12 -20.37 -26.82
CA ARG A 287 -10.45 -20.58 -25.56
C ARG A 287 -11.01 -21.77 -24.79
N LEU A 288 -12.33 -21.90 -24.72
CA LEU A 288 -13.00 -23.07 -24.12
C LEU A 288 -12.57 -24.39 -24.77
N GLN A 289 -12.48 -24.43 -26.10
CA GLN A 289 -12.00 -25.61 -26.83
C GLN A 289 -10.53 -25.93 -26.51
N GLN A 290 -9.67 -24.92 -26.46
CA GLN A 290 -8.26 -25.10 -26.10
C GLN A 290 -8.12 -25.59 -24.64
N CYS A 291 -8.91 -25.06 -23.73
CA CYS A 291 -8.95 -25.46 -22.32
C CYS A 291 -9.40 -26.95 -22.19
N ALA A 292 -10.45 -27.32 -22.89
CA ALA A 292 -10.93 -28.71 -22.91
C ALA A 292 -9.90 -29.68 -23.48
N ALA A 293 -9.20 -29.30 -24.56
CA ALA A 293 -8.12 -30.09 -25.13
C ALA A 293 -6.93 -30.29 -24.20
N MET A 294 -6.55 -29.26 -23.45
CA MET A 294 -5.48 -29.36 -22.44
C MET A 294 -5.83 -30.30 -21.27
N LYS A 295 -7.10 -30.50 -20.99
CA LYS A 295 -7.59 -31.36 -19.89
C LYS A 295 -8.05 -32.76 -20.36
N ASP A 296 -7.80 -33.16 -21.61
CA ASP A 296 -8.26 -34.40 -22.21
C ASP A 296 -9.78 -34.62 -22.07
N ILE A 297 -10.57 -33.55 -22.00
CA ILE A 297 -12.03 -33.63 -21.95
C ILE A 297 -12.52 -33.87 -23.36
N THR A 298 -12.99 -35.11 -23.64
CA THR A 298 -13.49 -35.52 -24.96
C THR A 298 -14.71 -34.71 -25.37
N LEU A 299 -14.58 -33.96 -26.46
CA LEU A 299 -15.66 -33.20 -27.06
C LEU A 299 -16.71 -34.17 -27.64
N ALA A 300 -17.98 -33.95 -27.33
CA ALA A 300 -19.05 -34.60 -28.13
C ALA A 300 -18.90 -34.15 -29.60
N PRO A 301 -19.00 -35.05 -30.59
CA PRO A 301 -18.74 -34.73 -31.99
C PRO A 301 -19.68 -33.63 -32.48
N SER A 302 -19.12 -32.53 -32.93
CA SER A 302 -19.85 -31.48 -33.64
C SER A 302 -20.28 -31.99 -35.02
N PRO A 303 -21.48 -31.65 -35.48
CA PRO A 303 -21.88 -32.03 -36.85
C PRO A 303 -20.96 -31.33 -37.87
N PRO A 304 -20.64 -31.98 -39.00
CA PRO A 304 -19.63 -31.53 -39.97
C PRO A 304 -20.03 -30.19 -40.61
N ALA A 305 -19.23 -29.15 -40.41
CA ALA A 305 -19.28 -27.94 -41.19
C ALA A 305 -18.36 -28.14 -42.42
N GLY A 306 -18.95 -28.28 -43.56
CA GLY A 306 -18.22 -28.27 -44.83
C GLY A 306 -17.60 -26.91 -45.10
N GLY A 307 -16.31 -26.89 -45.48
CA GLY A 307 -15.64 -25.68 -45.96
C GLY A 307 -14.15 -25.66 -45.64
N THR A 308 -13.39 -26.19 -46.60
CA THR A 308 -11.96 -26.06 -46.90
C THR A 308 -11.13 -25.06 -46.09
N ALA A 309 -10.05 -25.59 -45.48
CA ALA A 309 -8.92 -24.83 -44.92
C ALA A 309 -7.95 -24.37 -46.03
N PRO A 310 -7.18 -23.28 -45.78
CA PRO A 310 -5.82 -23.28 -46.25
C PRO A 310 -4.84 -23.25 -45.04
N ASN A 311 -3.88 -24.14 -45.17
CA ASN A 311 -2.63 -24.24 -44.43
C ASN A 311 -1.84 -22.91 -44.46
N SER A 312 -1.40 -22.42 -43.32
CA SER A 312 -0.09 -21.78 -43.26
C SER A 312 0.43 -21.83 -41.82
N ALA A 313 1.43 -22.63 -41.62
CA ALA A 313 2.27 -22.64 -40.44
C ALA A 313 3.19 -21.43 -40.45
N ALA A 314 3.22 -20.66 -39.35
CA ALA A 314 4.27 -19.71 -39.05
C ALA A 314 4.80 -19.97 -37.64
N PRO A 315 6.12 -19.86 -37.41
CA PRO A 315 6.76 -20.36 -36.19
C PRO A 315 6.53 -19.45 -35.00
N SER A 316 6.32 -20.06 -33.84
CA SER A 316 6.27 -19.39 -32.52
C SER A 316 7.55 -18.64 -32.20
N PRO A 317 7.49 -17.41 -31.75
CA PRO A 317 8.61 -16.80 -31.03
C PRO A 317 8.56 -17.17 -29.55
N ALA A 318 9.75 -17.38 -28.98
CA ALA A 318 10.02 -17.78 -27.62
C ALA A 318 9.37 -16.85 -26.60
N ALA A 319 8.81 -17.42 -25.53
CA ALA A 319 8.21 -16.72 -24.40
C ALA A 319 9.25 -15.90 -23.62
N PRO A 320 8.97 -14.64 -23.28
CA PRO A 320 9.71 -13.94 -22.25
C PRO A 320 9.15 -14.32 -20.87
N GLN A 321 10.04 -14.77 -20.02
CA GLN A 321 9.76 -15.12 -18.62
C GLN A 321 9.52 -13.88 -17.77
N SER A 322 8.58 -14.01 -16.80
CA SER A 322 8.33 -13.16 -15.62
C SER A 322 7.77 -11.74 -15.84
N ARG A 323 6.43 -11.64 -15.92
CA ARG A 323 5.68 -10.40 -15.72
C ARG A 323 4.39 -10.64 -14.94
N SER A 324 4.48 -11.37 -13.82
CA SER A 324 3.32 -11.97 -13.15
C SER A 324 2.73 -11.18 -11.97
N GLY A 325 3.33 -10.06 -11.57
CA GLY A 325 2.99 -9.44 -10.28
C GLY A 325 1.67 -8.67 -10.24
N LEU A 326 1.31 -7.97 -11.31
CA LEU A 326 0.13 -7.10 -11.34
C LEU A 326 -1.15 -7.88 -11.61
N ILE A 327 -1.08 -8.82 -12.53
CA ILE A 327 -2.19 -9.72 -12.87
C ILE A 327 -2.56 -10.58 -11.66
N ALA A 328 -1.56 -11.07 -10.90
CA ALA A 328 -1.78 -11.77 -9.64
C ALA A 328 -2.49 -10.92 -8.57
N LYS A 329 -2.29 -9.61 -8.56
CA LYS A 329 -2.99 -8.69 -7.65
C LYS A 329 -4.46 -8.50 -8.03
N ILE A 330 -4.77 -8.49 -9.31
CA ILE A 330 -6.15 -8.43 -9.84
C ILE A 330 -6.86 -9.76 -9.58
N PHE A 331 -6.17 -10.87 -9.79
CA PHE A 331 -6.72 -12.22 -9.55
C PHE A 331 -6.73 -12.62 -8.07
N GLY A 332 -5.85 -12.07 -7.20
CA GLY A 332 -5.86 -12.32 -5.76
C GLY A 332 -7.09 -11.78 -5.04
N LYS A 333 -7.88 -10.90 -5.67
CA LYS A 333 -9.19 -10.48 -5.17
C LYS A 333 -10.31 -11.51 -5.41
N ILE A 334 -10.02 -12.57 -6.17
CA ILE A 334 -10.97 -13.66 -6.51
C ILE A 334 -10.70 -14.90 -5.63
N GLU A 335 -10.26 -14.72 -4.39
CA GLU A 335 -10.21 -15.85 -3.47
C GLU A 335 -11.60 -16.18 -2.92
N PRO A 336 -12.11 -17.39 -3.17
CA PRO A 336 -13.18 -17.95 -2.36
C PRO A 336 -12.62 -18.28 -0.99
N GLY A 337 -13.38 -17.90 0.06
CA GLY A 337 -13.00 -17.98 1.47
C GLY A 337 -12.30 -19.26 1.93
N LYS A 338 -11.30 -19.02 2.79
CA LYS A 338 -10.70 -19.83 3.85
C LYS A 338 -10.57 -21.35 3.66
N SER A 339 -9.28 -21.69 3.55
CA SER A 339 -8.59 -22.88 4.05
C SER A 339 -9.45 -23.94 4.76
N ALA A 340 -9.50 -25.07 4.16
CA ALA A 340 -9.49 -26.38 4.82
C ALA A 340 -8.52 -27.27 4.07
N THR A 341 -7.77 -28.06 4.82
CA THR A 341 -6.80 -29.10 4.48
C THR A 341 -7.16 -29.91 3.21
N PRO A 342 -6.18 -30.36 2.39
CA PRO A 342 -6.45 -30.99 1.11
C PRO A 342 -7.10 -32.35 1.28
N ALA A 343 -8.35 -32.45 0.84
CA ALA A 343 -8.99 -33.74 0.53
C ALA A 343 -8.78 -34.04 -0.95
N PRO A 344 -8.53 -35.29 -1.33
CA PRO A 344 -8.22 -35.69 -2.70
C PRO A 344 -9.48 -35.75 -3.61
N PRO A 345 -9.38 -36.05 -4.86
CA PRO A 345 -9.74 -35.35 -6.09
C PRO A 345 -11.22 -35.46 -6.51
N ALA A 346 -12.14 -34.85 -5.75
CA ALA A 346 -13.53 -34.66 -6.21
C ALA A 346 -13.68 -33.43 -7.14
N SER A 347 -12.68 -32.55 -7.20
CA SER A 347 -12.72 -31.29 -7.97
C SER A 347 -12.60 -31.49 -9.49
N SER A 348 -11.91 -32.53 -9.94
CA SER A 348 -11.66 -32.73 -11.37
C SER A 348 -12.90 -33.19 -12.20
N GLN A 349 -13.85 -33.89 -11.58
CA GLN A 349 -15.08 -34.31 -12.24
C GLN A 349 -16.09 -33.17 -12.38
N LEU A 350 -16.31 -32.40 -11.33
CA LEU A 350 -17.17 -31.20 -11.36
C LEU A 350 -16.67 -30.16 -12.36
N ASP A 351 -15.36 -30.04 -12.53
CA ASP A 351 -14.74 -29.14 -13.50
C ASP A 351 -14.94 -29.58 -14.92
N ALA A 352 -14.89 -30.89 -15.21
CA ALA A 352 -15.13 -31.46 -16.54
C ALA A 352 -16.60 -31.31 -16.96
N GLU A 353 -17.54 -31.58 -16.04
CA GLU A 353 -18.98 -31.41 -16.29
C GLU A 353 -19.33 -29.96 -16.62
N LYS A 354 -18.75 -29.01 -15.92
CA LYS A 354 -18.98 -27.58 -16.16
C LYS A 354 -18.46 -27.13 -17.53
N VAL A 355 -17.27 -27.62 -17.93
CA VAL A 355 -16.72 -27.37 -19.28
C VAL A 355 -17.61 -28.00 -20.38
N GLN A 356 -18.07 -29.20 -20.18
CA GLN A 356 -18.99 -29.88 -21.15
C GLN A 356 -20.33 -29.14 -21.27
N GLN A 357 -20.89 -28.67 -20.14
CA GLN A 357 -22.11 -27.87 -20.13
C GLN A 357 -21.94 -26.58 -20.94
N LEU A 358 -20.82 -25.84 -20.71
CA LEU A 358 -20.52 -24.61 -21.46
C LEU A 358 -20.35 -24.92 -22.97
N GLN A 359 -19.74 -26.03 -23.34
CA GLN A 359 -19.62 -26.44 -24.74
C GLN A 359 -20.97 -26.70 -25.39
N GLN A 360 -21.91 -27.35 -24.69
CA GLN A 360 -23.27 -27.55 -25.18
C GLN A 360 -24.00 -26.22 -25.38
N GLN A 361 -23.88 -25.29 -24.44
CA GLN A 361 -24.48 -23.95 -24.56
C GLN A 361 -23.89 -23.17 -25.74
N VAL A 362 -22.56 -23.23 -25.93
CA VAL A 362 -21.89 -22.64 -27.10
C VAL A 362 -22.44 -23.22 -28.38
N ALA A 363 -22.60 -24.56 -28.49
CA ALA A 363 -23.12 -25.22 -29.68
C ALA A 363 -24.57 -24.79 -30.00
N GLN A 364 -25.42 -24.61 -28.97
CA GLN A 364 -26.79 -24.14 -29.12
C GLN A 364 -26.84 -22.69 -29.65
N LEU A 365 -26.02 -21.79 -29.08
CA LEU A 365 -26.01 -20.38 -29.43
C LEU A 365 -25.26 -20.07 -30.73
N THR A 366 -24.34 -20.91 -31.18
CA THR A 366 -23.48 -20.67 -32.36
C THR A 366 -24.29 -20.35 -33.63
N ARG A 367 -25.46 -20.99 -33.84
CA ARG A 367 -26.34 -20.72 -34.98
C ARG A 367 -27.06 -19.39 -34.88
N GLY A 368 -27.28 -18.90 -33.65
CA GLY A 368 -27.97 -17.63 -33.35
C GLY A 368 -27.04 -16.42 -33.39
N VAL A 369 -25.81 -16.56 -32.93
CA VAL A 369 -24.84 -15.48 -32.77
C VAL A 369 -24.26 -15.06 -34.14
N ARG A 370 -25.02 -14.27 -34.86
CA ARG A 370 -24.62 -13.64 -36.12
C ARG A 370 -24.98 -12.17 -36.11
N THR A 371 -24.15 -11.32 -36.70
CA THR A 371 -24.29 -9.85 -36.65
C THR A 371 -25.71 -9.38 -36.97
N TYR A 372 -26.31 -9.87 -38.08
CA TYR A 372 -27.64 -9.44 -38.52
C TYR A 372 -28.78 -9.85 -37.57
N ARG A 373 -28.61 -10.94 -36.79
CA ARG A 373 -29.58 -11.35 -35.75
C ARG A 373 -29.43 -10.53 -34.49
N LEU A 374 -28.20 -10.29 -34.04
CA LEU A 374 -27.88 -9.51 -32.87
C LEU A 374 -28.28 -8.02 -33.03
N GLU A 375 -28.27 -7.50 -34.28
CA GLU A 375 -28.79 -6.16 -34.57
C GLU A 375 -30.28 -6.02 -34.27
N ARG A 376 -31.05 -7.13 -34.47
CA ARG A 376 -32.50 -7.16 -34.30
C ARG A 376 -32.97 -7.67 -32.96
N ASP A 377 -32.13 -8.43 -32.26
CA ASP A 377 -32.42 -9.05 -30.99
C ASP A 377 -31.32 -8.75 -29.97
N PRO A 378 -31.45 -7.65 -29.21
CA PRO A 378 -30.49 -7.31 -28.17
C PRO A 378 -30.39 -8.37 -27.07
N GLN A 379 -31.50 -9.07 -26.71
CA GLN A 379 -31.52 -10.10 -25.69
C GLN A 379 -30.60 -11.28 -26.03
N LEU A 380 -30.54 -11.65 -27.29
CA LEU A 380 -29.61 -12.66 -27.78
C LEU A 380 -28.16 -12.19 -27.61
N GLY A 381 -27.89 -10.88 -27.72
CA GLY A 381 -26.58 -10.29 -27.46
C GLY A 381 -26.19 -10.42 -26.00
N ASP A 382 -27.09 -10.12 -25.09
CA ASP A 382 -26.85 -10.22 -23.65
C ASP A 382 -26.64 -11.69 -23.21
N LEU A 383 -27.43 -12.62 -23.77
CA LEU A 383 -27.21 -14.07 -23.53
C LEU A 383 -25.84 -14.53 -24.04
N ALA A 384 -25.42 -14.07 -25.22
CA ALA A 384 -24.10 -14.42 -25.75
C ALA A 384 -22.96 -13.87 -24.90
N MET A 385 -23.08 -12.62 -24.41
CA MET A 385 -22.09 -12.02 -23.52
C MET A 385 -22.09 -12.67 -22.13
N GLY A 386 -23.24 -13.01 -21.58
CA GLY A 386 -23.31 -13.80 -20.34
C GLY A 386 -22.60 -15.14 -20.44
N LEU A 387 -22.70 -15.82 -21.58
CA LEU A 387 -21.95 -17.05 -21.82
C LEU A 387 -20.44 -16.79 -21.99
N VAL A 388 -20.04 -15.69 -22.65
CA VAL A 388 -18.63 -15.26 -22.73
C VAL A 388 -18.05 -15.05 -21.32
N THR A 389 -18.78 -14.35 -20.46
CA THR A 389 -18.40 -14.12 -19.05
C THR A 389 -18.16 -15.45 -18.31
N GLN A 390 -19.08 -16.39 -18.41
CA GLN A 390 -18.95 -17.70 -17.77
C GLN A 390 -17.74 -18.50 -18.32
N ILE A 391 -17.53 -18.47 -19.61
CA ILE A 391 -16.40 -19.16 -20.25
C ILE A 391 -15.07 -18.57 -19.79
N GLU A 392 -14.93 -17.26 -19.80
CA GLU A 392 -13.68 -16.58 -19.39
C GLU A 392 -13.38 -16.82 -17.91
N SER A 393 -14.37 -16.74 -17.03
CA SER A 393 -14.22 -17.03 -15.60
C SER A 393 -13.78 -18.47 -15.35
N VAL A 394 -14.44 -19.46 -15.98
CA VAL A 394 -14.10 -20.90 -15.82
C VAL A 394 -12.74 -21.22 -16.41
N THR A 395 -12.43 -20.73 -17.61
CA THR A 395 -11.15 -21.03 -18.27
C THR A 395 -9.96 -20.35 -17.58
N ALA A 396 -10.16 -19.16 -16.98
CA ALA A 396 -9.14 -18.49 -16.18
C ALA A 396 -8.77 -19.29 -14.92
N GLN A 397 -9.76 -19.86 -14.26
CA GLN A 397 -9.56 -20.69 -13.07
C GLN A 397 -8.89 -22.04 -13.38
N GLN A 398 -9.24 -22.64 -14.53
CA GLN A 398 -8.87 -24.04 -14.81
C GLN A 398 -7.68 -24.21 -15.76
N CYS A 399 -7.45 -23.27 -16.67
CA CYS A 399 -6.49 -23.42 -17.76
C CYS A 399 -5.43 -22.32 -17.81
N GLY A 400 -5.26 -21.60 -16.69
CA GLY A 400 -4.21 -20.60 -16.53
C GLY A 400 -4.63 -19.16 -16.86
N SER A 401 -3.77 -18.23 -16.47
CA SER A 401 -4.03 -16.80 -16.60
C SER A 401 -4.22 -16.39 -18.06
N PRO A 402 -5.31 -15.66 -18.39
CA PRO A 402 -5.55 -15.17 -19.73
C PRO A 402 -4.57 -14.07 -20.11
N GLN A 403 -4.30 -13.93 -21.41
CA GLN A 403 -3.46 -12.88 -21.98
C GLN A 403 -4.14 -12.20 -23.16
N GLY A 404 -3.78 -10.96 -23.46
CA GLY A 404 -4.29 -10.25 -24.62
C GLY A 404 -5.82 -10.13 -24.61
N ALA A 405 -6.47 -10.54 -25.70
CA ALA A 405 -7.92 -10.45 -25.84
C ALA A 405 -8.72 -11.23 -24.79
N ASP A 406 -8.21 -12.39 -24.35
CA ASP A 406 -8.86 -13.20 -23.32
C ASP A 406 -8.81 -12.49 -21.95
N LEU A 407 -7.73 -11.77 -21.65
CA LEU A 407 -7.65 -10.92 -20.47
C LEU A 407 -8.65 -9.74 -20.54
N ALA A 408 -8.77 -9.12 -21.71
CA ALA A 408 -9.72 -8.04 -21.90
C ALA A 408 -11.17 -8.52 -21.71
N LEU A 409 -11.52 -9.71 -22.23
CA LEU A 409 -12.84 -10.29 -22.05
C LEU A 409 -13.12 -10.67 -20.60
N LEU A 410 -12.12 -11.20 -19.87
CA LEU A 410 -12.27 -11.49 -18.45
C LEU A 410 -12.48 -10.20 -17.62
N LEU A 411 -11.76 -9.13 -17.92
CA LEU A 411 -11.92 -7.85 -17.23
C LEU A 411 -13.31 -7.22 -17.51
N LEU A 412 -13.82 -7.35 -18.73
CA LEU A 412 -15.20 -6.95 -19.07
C LEU A 412 -16.24 -7.81 -18.32
N ALA A 413 -15.95 -9.09 -18.14
CA ALA A 413 -16.81 -10.00 -17.38
C ALA A 413 -16.95 -9.56 -15.93
N HIS A 414 -15.85 -9.23 -15.27
CA HIS A 414 -15.86 -8.73 -13.87
C HIS A 414 -16.58 -7.39 -13.74
N GLN A 415 -16.38 -6.48 -14.69
CA GLN A 415 -17.09 -5.20 -14.67
C GLN A 415 -18.61 -5.36 -14.76
N ALA A 416 -19.10 -6.37 -15.47
CA ALA A 416 -20.52 -6.68 -15.59
C ALA A 416 -21.12 -7.31 -14.32
N GLU A 417 -20.31 -7.97 -13.49
CA GLU A 417 -20.74 -8.56 -12.21
C GLU A 417 -20.81 -7.53 -11.07
N GLU A 418 -20.08 -6.41 -11.18
CA GLU A 418 -20.05 -5.33 -10.18
C GLU A 418 -21.14 -4.24 -10.39
N GLN A 419 -21.84 -4.24 -11.53
CA GLN A 419 -22.95 -3.32 -11.87
C GLN A 419 -24.32 -3.95 -11.61
#